data_24138adb778c3b2b79c20b4bd817cde4
#
_entry.id   24138adb778c3b2b79c20b4bd817cde4
#
_cell.length_a   1.000
_cell.length_b   1.000
_cell.length_c   1.000
_cell.angle_alpha   90.00
_cell.angle_beta   90.00
_cell.angle_gamma   90.00
#
_symmetry.space_group_name_H-M   'P 1'
#
loop_
_entity.id
_entity.type
_entity.pdbx_description
1 polymer ?
#
loop_
_entity_poly.entity_id
_entity_poly.type
_entity_poly.pdbx_seq_one_letter_code
_entity_poly.pdbx_strand_id
1 'polypeptide(L)'
;LWFGIVIFLVGLACVTATQTHRILFFVSMMVFILLPRFPLKTAVSFVDVGQGDSIVFQSFGNQKVYVVDTGGKVNFYANDSDKVTKNAEYTLIPFLKGEGIRQIDGLFLTHGDFDHMGDVEEILREFSVETLYVAEGMLHHQNMVNLDPKLFKQTAVVELRQGDRVGVHPTFEVLSPFEKGTGENKDSLVLATVIKEVRFLLMGDLE
;
A
#
# COMPACT_ATOMS: atom_id res chain seq x y z
N LEU A 1 26.80 3.20 -24.21
CA LEU A 1 27.18 2.18 -25.21
C LEU A 1 25.98 1.27 -25.56
N TRP A 2 25.32 0.67 -24.59
CA TRP A 2 24.18 -0.25 -24.82
C TRP A 2 23.00 0.42 -25.55
N PHE A 3 22.69 1.67 -25.23
CA PHE A 3 21.60 2.42 -25.87
C PHE A 3 21.86 2.66 -27.37
N GLY A 4 23.13 2.95 -27.77
CA GLY A 4 23.53 3.11 -29.16
C GLY A 4 23.44 1.80 -29.94
N ILE A 5 23.83 0.67 -29.32
CA ILE A 5 23.74 -0.66 -29.94
C ILE A 5 22.27 -1.04 -30.19
N VAL A 6 21.39 -0.78 -29.24
CA VAL A 6 19.94 -1.05 -29.39
C VAL A 6 19.35 -0.23 -30.53
N ILE A 7 19.64 1.08 -30.60
CA ILE A 7 19.16 1.95 -31.70
C ILE A 7 19.68 1.45 -33.04
N PHE A 8 20.95 1.08 -33.13
CA PHE A 8 21.56 0.55 -34.36
C PHE A 8 20.88 -0.74 -34.83
N LEU A 9 20.67 -1.71 -33.91
CA LEU A 9 20.01 -2.97 -34.24
C LEU A 9 18.54 -2.77 -34.66
N VAL A 10 17.85 -1.82 -34.02
CA VAL A 10 16.48 -1.42 -34.40
C VAL A 10 16.46 -0.82 -35.79
N GLY A 11 17.38 0.08 -36.09
CA GLY A 11 17.51 0.69 -37.42
C GLY A 11 17.78 -0.36 -38.50
N LEU A 12 18.73 -1.30 -38.27
CA LEU A 12 19.06 -2.38 -39.18
C LEU A 12 17.86 -3.31 -39.44
N ALA A 13 17.13 -3.70 -38.41
CA ALA A 13 15.93 -4.51 -38.51
C ALA A 13 14.82 -3.82 -39.32
N CYS A 14 14.67 -2.51 -39.19
CA CYS A 14 13.70 -1.74 -39.94
C CYS A 14 14.02 -1.62 -41.44
N VAL A 15 15.31 -1.64 -41.81
CA VAL A 15 15.73 -1.50 -43.21
C VAL A 15 15.65 -2.82 -43.95
N THR A 16 16.01 -3.95 -43.31
CA THR A 16 16.18 -5.25 -43.97
C THR A 16 14.97 -6.18 -43.86
N ALA A 17 14.04 -5.92 -42.97
CA ALA A 17 12.90 -6.81 -42.71
C ALA A 17 11.69 -6.55 -43.60
N THR A 18 10.97 -7.61 -43.91
CA THR A 18 9.63 -7.52 -44.53
C THR A 18 8.68 -6.80 -43.56
N GLN A 19 7.55 -6.27 -44.07
CA GLN A 19 6.57 -5.56 -43.27
C GLN A 19 6.07 -6.37 -42.06
N THR A 20 5.91 -7.67 -42.23
CA THR A 20 5.51 -8.59 -41.14
C THR A 20 6.56 -8.64 -40.02
N HIS A 21 7.87 -8.77 -40.39
CA HIS A 21 8.95 -8.81 -39.40
C HIS A 21 9.08 -7.46 -38.63
N ARG A 22 8.82 -6.34 -39.30
CA ARG A 22 8.80 -5.01 -38.64
C ARG A 22 7.69 -4.95 -37.60
N ILE A 23 6.47 -5.39 -37.96
CA ILE A 23 5.33 -5.41 -37.01
C ILE A 23 5.66 -6.30 -35.83
N LEU A 24 6.14 -7.51 -36.05
CA LEU A 24 6.52 -8.44 -34.96
C LEU A 24 7.60 -7.86 -34.05
N PHE A 25 8.59 -7.17 -34.63
CA PHE A 25 9.64 -6.51 -33.86
C PHE A 25 9.07 -5.39 -32.97
N PHE A 26 8.24 -4.50 -33.52
CA PHE A 26 7.64 -3.43 -32.71
C PHE A 26 6.70 -3.97 -31.63
N VAL A 27 5.94 -5.02 -31.92
CA VAL A 27 5.07 -5.69 -30.93
C VAL A 27 5.93 -6.30 -29.82
N SER A 28 6.99 -7.03 -30.17
CA SER A 28 7.89 -7.64 -29.17
C SER A 28 8.60 -6.59 -28.31
N MET A 29 9.04 -5.49 -28.93
CA MET A 29 9.66 -4.37 -28.24
C MET A 29 8.65 -3.70 -27.27
N MET A 30 7.41 -3.51 -27.70
CA MET A 30 6.34 -2.95 -26.85
C MET A 30 6.05 -3.87 -25.68
N VAL A 31 5.95 -5.18 -25.92
CA VAL A 31 5.78 -6.18 -24.86
C VAL A 31 6.97 -6.13 -23.89
N PHE A 32 8.20 -6.08 -24.37
CA PHE A 32 9.41 -6.00 -23.55
C PHE A 32 9.47 -4.72 -22.71
N ILE A 33 9.00 -3.59 -23.24
CA ILE A 33 8.93 -2.32 -22.50
C ILE A 33 7.81 -2.35 -21.45
N LEU A 34 6.70 -3.02 -21.73
CA LEU A 34 5.54 -3.06 -20.85
C LEU A 34 5.65 -4.15 -19.77
N LEU A 35 6.30 -5.27 -20.08
CA LEU A 35 6.42 -6.43 -19.18
C LEU A 35 7.02 -6.09 -17.81
N PRO A 36 8.09 -5.27 -17.69
CA PRO A 36 8.66 -4.89 -16.39
C PRO A 36 7.73 -4.02 -15.52
N ARG A 37 6.68 -3.44 -16.10
CA ARG A 37 5.71 -2.62 -15.37
C ARG A 37 4.60 -3.45 -14.70
N PHE A 38 4.53 -4.75 -15.00
CA PHE A 38 3.62 -5.66 -14.33
C PHE A 38 4.41 -6.41 -13.25
N PRO A 39 4.09 -6.21 -11.97
CA PRO A 39 4.76 -6.92 -10.89
C PRO A 39 4.33 -8.40 -10.90
N LEU A 40 5.06 -9.21 -11.66
CA LEU A 40 4.82 -10.67 -11.78
C LEU A 40 5.32 -11.40 -10.52
N LYS A 41 5.04 -10.85 -9.35
CA LYS A 41 5.44 -11.41 -8.06
C LYS A 41 4.29 -11.29 -7.04
N THR A 42 4.24 -12.21 -6.11
CA THR A 42 3.54 -12.03 -4.84
C THR A 42 4.59 -11.59 -3.84
N ALA A 43 4.39 -10.49 -3.16
CA ALA A 43 5.37 -9.91 -2.26
C ALA A 43 4.72 -9.40 -0.97
N VAL A 44 5.50 -9.42 0.10
CA VAL A 44 5.24 -8.68 1.32
C VAL A 44 6.43 -7.75 1.51
N SER A 45 6.17 -6.46 1.60
CA SER A 45 7.20 -5.43 1.71
C SER A 45 6.99 -4.63 3.00
N PHE A 46 8.02 -4.58 3.82
CA PHE A 46 8.10 -3.69 4.97
C PHE A 46 8.73 -2.40 4.46
N VAL A 47 7.94 -1.34 4.41
CA VAL A 47 8.35 -0.07 3.82
C VAL A 47 9.01 0.79 4.90
N ASP A 48 10.21 1.28 4.63
CA ASP A 48 10.86 2.24 5.51
C ASP A 48 10.14 3.60 5.40
N VAL A 49 9.26 3.85 6.36
CA VAL A 49 8.54 5.11 6.51
C VAL A 49 9.20 6.03 7.54
N GLY A 50 10.36 5.62 8.08
CA GLY A 50 11.18 6.38 9.01
C GLY A 50 10.68 6.33 10.46
N GLN A 51 9.38 6.48 10.72
CA GLN A 51 8.77 6.33 12.03
C GLN A 51 7.46 5.56 11.90
N GLY A 52 7.20 4.62 12.83
CA GLY A 52 6.07 3.71 12.79
C GLY A 52 6.18 2.63 11.71
N ASP A 53 5.06 2.06 11.33
CA ASP A 53 4.98 0.91 10.46
C ASP A 53 4.28 1.21 9.14
N SER A 54 4.69 0.51 8.08
CA SER A 54 3.91 0.34 6.86
C SER A 54 4.28 -0.95 6.15
N ILE A 55 3.30 -1.83 5.96
CA ILE A 55 3.51 -3.15 5.37
C ILE A 55 2.58 -3.31 4.17
N VAL A 56 3.16 -3.63 3.01
CA VAL A 56 2.43 -3.78 1.76
C VAL A 56 2.40 -5.23 1.31
N PHE A 57 1.20 -5.75 1.15
CA PHE A 57 0.92 -7.09 0.64
C PHE A 57 0.45 -6.97 -0.81
N GLN A 58 1.18 -7.61 -1.73
CA GLN A 58 0.85 -7.61 -3.15
C GLN A 58 0.61 -9.05 -3.62
N SER A 59 -0.55 -9.31 -4.21
CA SER A 59 -0.77 -10.54 -4.96
C SER A 59 -0.12 -10.46 -6.35
N PHE A 60 0.03 -11.60 -7.00
CA PHE A 60 0.58 -11.67 -8.35
C PHE A 60 -0.13 -10.69 -9.30
N GLY A 61 0.65 -9.86 -9.99
CA GLY A 61 0.12 -8.88 -10.94
C GLY A 61 -0.66 -7.71 -10.29
N ASN A 62 -0.48 -7.47 -8.99
CA ASN A 62 -1.25 -6.47 -8.23
C ASN A 62 -2.77 -6.67 -8.33
N GLN A 63 -3.23 -7.92 -8.50
CA GLN A 63 -4.67 -8.22 -8.53
C GLN A 63 -5.36 -7.88 -7.22
N LYS A 64 -4.63 -8.00 -6.10
CA LYS A 64 -5.04 -7.57 -4.78
C LYS A 64 -3.87 -6.93 -4.06
N VAL A 65 -4.10 -5.77 -3.47
CA VAL A 65 -3.13 -5.00 -2.71
C VAL A 65 -3.73 -4.60 -1.38
N TYR A 66 -3.01 -4.94 -0.31
CA TYR A 66 -3.38 -4.52 1.05
C TYR A 66 -2.21 -3.77 1.67
N VAL A 67 -2.53 -2.72 2.40
CA VAL A 67 -1.56 -1.93 3.16
C VAL A 67 -1.95 -1.97 4.63
N VAL A 68 -0.99 -2.20 5.50
CA VAL A 68 -1.17 -2.17 6.95
C VAL A 68 -0.33 -1.03 7.47
N ASP A 69 -0.98 -0.04 8.04
CA ASP A 69 -0.47 1.24 8.49
C ASP A 69 0.21 2.09 7.39
N THR A 70 0.30 3.37 7.64
CA THR A 70 0.79 4.34 6.67
C THR A 70 2.07 5.03 7.12
N GLY A 71 2.47 4.81 8.37
CA GLY A 71 3.47 5.63 9.02
C GLY A 71 2.94 7.01 9.35
N GLY A 72 3.83 7.87 9.77
CA GLY A 72 3.56 9.27 10.05
C GLY A 72 4.72 9.86 10.85
N LYS A 73 5.04 11.12 10.62
CA LYS A 73 6.14 11.77 11.31
C LYS A 73 5.70 13.09 11.92
N VAL A 74 5.81 13.19 13.24
CA VAL A 74 5.59 14.44 13.97
C VAL A 74 6.90 15.21 14.05
N ASN A 75 6.89 16.45 13.56
CA ASN A 75 8.03 17.35 13.72
C ASN A 75 7.86 18.18 15.00
N PHE A 76 8.48 17.74 16.09
CA PHE A 76 8.40 18.42 17.40
C PHE A 76 9.06 19.81 17.43
N TYR A 77 9.88 20.14 16.42
CA TYR A 77 10.60 21.42 16.35
C TYR A 77 9.92 22.45 15.46
N ALA A 78 8.83 22.07 14.79
CA ALA A 78 8.07 22.96 13.91
C ALA A 78 7.03 23.79 14.69
N ASN A 79 6.65 24.93 14.16
CA ASN A 79 5.49 25.70 14.64
C ASN A 79 4.21 24.87 14.40
N ASP A 80 3.13 25.18 15.12
CA ASP A 80 1.91 24.34 15.14
C ASP A 80 1.32 24.01 13.76
N SER A 81 1.49 24.87 12.77
CA SER A 81 1.05 24.61 11.39
C SER A 81 1.91 23.63 10.60
N ASP A 82 3.15 23.41 11.03
CA ASP A 82 4.14 22.61 10.28
C ASP A 82 4.57 21.34 11.03
N LYS A 83 3.87 21.01 12.12
CA LYS A 83 4.19 19.83 12.96
C LYS A 83 3.99 18.51 12.25
N VAL A 84 3.05 18.47 11.31
CA VAL A 84 2.74 17.27 10.54
C VAL A 84 3.51 17.33 9.23
N THR A 85 4.46 16.43 9.06
CA THR A 85 5.16 16.27 7.78
C THR A 85 4.42 15.21 6.96
N LYS A 86 4.14 15.51 5.71
CA LYS A 86 3.60 14.58 4.72
C LYS A 86 4.67 13.57 4.30
N ASN A 87 5.00 12.69 5.23
CA ASN A 87 6.10 11.76 5.08
C ASN A 87 5.85 10.75 3.97
N ALA A 88 4.59 10.34 3.76
CA ALA A 88 4.20 9.43 2.68
C ALA A 88 4.58 9.95 1.29
N GLU A 89 4.66 11.27 1.06
CA GLU A 89 5.07 11.84 -0.24
C GLU A 89 6.51 11.42 -0.62
N TYR A 90 7.34 11.11 0.36
CA TYR A 90 8.76 10.75 0.16
C TYR A 90 9.04 9.26 0.41
N THR A 91 8.12 8.51 0.99
CA THR A 91 8.29 7.12 1.42
C THR A 91 7.28 6.20 0.74
N LEU A 92 6.10 6.02 1.33
CA LEU A 92 5.11 5.03 0.92
C LEU A 92 4.54 5.30 -0.49
N ILE A 93 4.22 6.55 -0.84
CA ILE A 93 3.64 6.90 -2.15
C ILE A 93 4.62 6.57 -3.29
N PRO A 94 5.90 6.99 -3.27
CA PRO A 94 6.87 6.59 -4.29
C PRO A 94 7.07 5.07 -4.38
N PHE A 95 7.07 4.37 -3.23
CA PHE A 95 7.14 2.91 -3.20
C PHE A 95 5.96 2.27 -3.93
N LEU A 96 4.71 2.63 -3.57
CA LEU A 96 3.50 2.08 -4.19
C LEU A 96 3.46 2.36 -5.70
N LYS A 97 3.81 3.59 -6.12
CA LYS A 97 3.90 3.95 -7.55
C LYS A 97 4.99 3.17 -8.27
N GLY A 98 6.14 2.98 -7.64
CA GLY A 98 7.26 2.21 -8.17
C GLY A 98 6.91 0.74 -8.40
N GLU A 99 6.10 0.15 -7.53
CA GLU A 99 5.54 -1.19 -7.67
C GLU A 99 4.34 -1.27 -8.63
N GLY A 100 3.97 -0.15 -9.27
CA GLY A 100 2.86 -0.10 -10.25
C GLY A 100 1.48 -0.20 -9.61
N ILE A 101 1.36 0.02 -8.30
CA ILE A 101 0.10 0.01 -7.57
C ILE A 101 -0.66 1.28 -7.90
N ARG A 102 -1.94 1.15 -8.25
CA ARG A 102 -2.85 2.27 -8.56
C ARG A 102 -4.08 2.27 -7.68
N GLN A 103 -4.39 1.13 -7.08
CA GLN A 103 -5.53 0.92 -6.22
C GLN A 103 -5.09 0.08 -5.03
N ILE A 104 -5.69 0.34 -3.88
CA ILE A 104 -5.52 -0.42 -2.64
C ILE A 104 -6.86 -1.06 -2.33
N ASP A 105 -6.92 -2.38 -2.29
CA ASP A 105 -8.15 -3.13 -1.99
C ASP A 105 -8.52 -3.04 -0.51
N GLY A 106 -7.53 -2.99 0.35
CA GLY A 106 -7.75 -2.76 1.78
C GLY A 106 -6.59 -2.04 2.44
N LEU A 107 -6.90 -0.97 3.14
CA LEU A 107 -5.99 -0.26 4.03
C LEU A 107 -6.39 -0.59 5.47
N PHE A 108 -5.50 -1.17 6.23
CA PHE A 108 -5.69 -1.46 7.66
C PHE A 108 -4.96 -0.39 8.47
N LEU A 109 -5.62 0.16 9.47
CA LEU A 109 -5.00 0.96 10.52
C LEU A 109 -5.06 0.17 11.81
N THR A 110 -3.90 -0.12 12.37
CA THR A 110 -3.80 -0.97 13.56
C THR A 110 -4.33 -0.27 14.79
N HIS A 111 -3.98 1.00 14.98
CA HIS A 111 -4.44 1.87 16.07
C HIS A 111 -4.33 3.34 15.70
N GLY A 112 -4.69 4.22 16.63
CA GLY A 112 -4.88 5.65 16.36
C GLY A 112 -3.63 6.51 16.48
N ASP A 113 -2.46 5.96 16.79
CA ASP A 113 -1.25 6.74 16.97
C ASP A 113 -0.73 7.29 15.64
N PHE A 114 -0.14 8.47 15.73
CA PHE A 114 0.21 9.25 14.56
C PHE A 114 1.27 8.55 13.68
N ASP A 115 2.19 7.81 14.26
CA ASP A 115 3.22 7.08 13.54
C ASP A 115 2.72 5.81 12.82
N HIS A 116 1.44 5.45 13.01
CA HIS A 116 0.76 4.38 12.26
C HIS A 116 -0.26 4.89 11.27
N MET A 117 -1.01 5.95 11.63
CA MET A 117 -2.06 6.46 10.76
C MET A 117 -1.84 7.89 10.25
N GLY A 118 -0.70 8.52 10.58
CA GLY A 118 -0.48 9.94 10.33
C GLY A 118 -0.55 10.36 8.88
N ASP A 119 -0.14 9.48 7.97
CA ASP A 119 -0.10 9.74 6.53
C ASP A 119 -1.34 9.16 5.78
N VAL A 120 -2.40 8.74 6.50
CA VAL A 120 -3.59 8.12 5.88
C VAL A 120 -4.30 9.05 4.89
N GLU A 121 -4.38 10.35 5.19
CA GLU A 121 -5.01 11.32 4.29
C GLU A 121 -4.28 11.43 2.96
N GLU A 122 -2.94 11.43 2.97
CA GLU A 122 -2.12 11.49 1.76
C GLU A 122 -2.35 10.25 0.90
N ILE A 123 -2.45 9.07 1.52
CA ILE A 123 -2.75 7.82 0.82
C ILE A 123 -4.15 7.85 0.21
N LEU A 124 -5.17 8.31 0.95
CA LEU A 124 -6.55 8.42 0.46
C LEU A 124 -6.71 9.47 -0.66
N ARG A 125 -5.84 10.49 -0.70
CA ARG A 125 -5.83 11.50 -1.78
C ARG A 125 -5.17 10.98 -3.05
N GLU A 126 -4.15 10.15 -2.91
CA GLU A 126 -3.31 9.73 -4.03
C GLU A 126 -3.77 8.41 -4.65
N PHE A 127 -4.37 7.52 -3.88
CA PHE A 127 -4.82 6.20 -4.32
C PHE A 127 -6.32 6.00 -4.13
N SER A 128 -6.94 5.23 -5.03
CA SER A 128 -8.26 4.68 -4.79
C SER A 128 -8.14 3.57 -3.73
N VAL A 129 -8.74 3.77 -2.57
CA VAL A 129 -8.82 2.78 -1.49
C VAL A 129 -10.24 2.24 -1.46
N GLU A 130 -10.41 0.93 -1.67
CA GLU A 130 -11.72 0.29 -1.68
C GLU A 130 -12.32 0.24 -0.27
N THR A 131 -11.53 -0.28 0.68
CA THR A 131 -11.97 -0.41 2.07
C THR A 131 -10.88 0.02 3.04
N LEU A 132 -11.26 0.84 4.01
CA LEU A 132 -10.47 1.17 5.19
C LEU A 132 -10.95 0.29 6.35
N TYR A 133 -10.06 -0.52 6.87
CA TYR A 133 -10.29 -1.39 8.02
C TYR A 133 -9.65 -0.79 9.26
N VAL A 134 -10.38 -0.71 10.36
CA VAL A 134 -9.91 -0.18 11.63
C VAL A 134 -10.32 -1.09 12.78
N ALA A 135 -9.65 -0.99 13.92
CA ALA A 135 -10.07 -1.70 15.13
C ALA A 135 -11.44 -1.21 15.63
N GLU A 136 -12.27 -2.10 16.18
CA GLU A 136 -13.59 -1.75 16.71
C GLU A 136 -13.46 -0.69 17.81
N GLY A 137 -14.09 0.47 17.60
CA GLY A 137 -14.06 1.64 18.47
C GLY A 137 -13.04 2.72 18.07
N MET A 138 -12.11 2.43 17.18
CA MET A 138 -11.07 3.36 16.73
C MET A 138 -11.66 4.60 16.02
N LEU A 139 -12.85 4.51 15.44
CA LEU A 139 -13.51 5.66 14.79
C LEU A 139 -13.76 6.84 15.76
N HIS A 140 -13.72 6.59 17.06
CA HIS A 140 -13.85 7.64 18.10
C HIS A 140 -12.49 8.19 18.55
N HIS A 141 -11.39 7.63 18.09
CA HIS A 141 -10.04 8.15 18.40
C HIS A 141 -9.85 9.55 17.82
N GLN A 142 -9.17 10.45 18.58
CA GLN A 142 -9.03 11.87 18.21
C GLN A 142 -8.44 12.06 16.81
N ASN A 143 -7.42 11.28 16.46
CA ASN A 143 -6.77 11.38 15.14
C ASN A 143 -7.70 10.93 14.01
N MET A 144 -8.57 9.93 14.24
CA MET A 144 -9.59 9.52 13.26
C MET A 144 -10.67 10.60 13.07
N VAL A 145 -11.15 11.20 14.16
CA VAL A 145 -12.17 12.26 14.13
C VAL A 145 -11.68 13.50 13.38
N ASN A 146 -10.39 13.77 13.44
CA ASN A 146 -9.78 14.94 12.79
C ASN A 146 -9.58 14.78 11.27
N LEU A 147 -9.72 13.57 10.71
CA LEU A 147 -9.59 13.35 9.27
C LEU A 147 -10.72 14.04 8.48
N ASP A 148 -10.40 14.53 7.28
CA ASP A 148 -11.40 15.14 6.40
C ASP A 148 -12.43 14.08 5.92
N PRO A 149 -13.72 14.19 6.33
CA PRO A 149 -14.74 13.20 5.96
C PRO A 149 -14.95 13.07 4.43
N LYS A 150 -14.50 14.06 3.66
CA LYS A 150 -14.63 14.02 2.21
C LYS A 150 -13.74 12.94 1.57
N LEU A 151 -12.67 12.53 2.24
CA LEU A 151 -11.75 11.51 1.76
C LEU A 151 -12.40 10.12 1.74
N PHE A 152 -13.40 9.90 2.58
CA PHE A 152 -14.09 8.61 2.71
C PHE A 152 -15.30 8.42 1.78
N LYS A 153 -15.58 9.37 0.88
CA LYS A 153 -16.77 9.29 0.00
C LYS A 153 -16.79 8.07 -0.92
N GLN A 154 -15.63 7.55 -1.28
CA GLN A 154 -15.47 6.41 -2.18
C GLN A 154 -14.82 5.21 -1.49
N THR A 155 -14.56 5.30 -0.20
CA THR A 155 -13.90 4.28 0.61
C THR A 155 -14.91 3.75 1.63
N ALA A 156 -15.16 2.45 1.61
CA ALA A 156 -15.93 1.83 2.69
C ALA A 156 -15.09 1.82 3.97
N VAL A 157 -15.70 2.12 5.11
CA VAL A 157 -15.03 2.06 6.42
C VAL A 157 -15.65 0.91 7.21
N VAL A 158 -14.82 -0.01 7.67
CA VAL A 158 -15.25 -1.24 8.36
C VAL A 158 -14.47 -1.38 9.66
N GLU A 159 -15.19 -1.46 10.78
CA GLU A 159 -14.61 -1.80 12.06
C GLU A 159 -14.47 -3.32 12.17
N LEU A 160 -13.33 -3.78 12.65
CA LEU A 160 -12.98 -5.19 12.80
C LEU A 160 -12.73 -5.55 14.26
N ARG A 161 -13.07 -6.80 14.61
CA ARG A 161 -12.85 -7.40 15.92
C ARG A 161 -12.38 -8.83 15.80
N GLN A 162 -11.95 -9.41 16.89
CA GLN A 162 -11.52 -10.81 16.94
C GLN A 162 -12.52 -11.77 16.27
N GLY A 163 -11.98 -12.65 15.44
CA GLY A 163 -12.72 -13.67 14.71
C GLY A 163 -13.17 -13.26 13.31
N ASP A 164 -13.11 -11.96 12.98
CA ASP A 164 -13.40 -11.51 11.64
C ASP A 164 -12.34 -12.01 10.66
N ARG A 165 -12.77 -12.21 9.40
CA ARG A 165 -11.89 -12.59 8.31
C ARG A 165 -12.16 -11.70 7.11
N VAL A 166 -11.14 -11.04 6.62
CA VAL A 166 -11.24 -10.07 5.53
C VAL A 166 -10.14 -10.29 4.50
N GLY A 167 -10.36 -9.75 3.32
CA GLY A 167 -9.41 -9.87 2.21
C GLY A 167 -9.58 -11.17 1.42
N VAL A 168 -9.06 -11.14 0.20
CA VAL A 168 -9.03 -12.27 -0.73
C VAL A 168 -7.65 -12.33 -1.37
N HIS A 169 -6.89 -13.38 -1.06
CA HIS A 169 -5.53 -13.56 -1.58
C HIS A 169 -4.57 -12.39 -1.32
N PRO A 170 -4.19 -12.09 -0.04
CA PRO A 170 -4.38 -12.97 1.13
C PRO A 170 -5.68 -12.70 1.88
N THR A 171 -6.09 -13.68 2.69
CA THR A 171 -7.11 -13.52 3.71
C THR A 171 -6.42 -13.19 5.02
N PHE A 172 -6.90 -12.17 5.72
CA PHE A 172 -6.45 -11.79 7.04
C PHE A 172 -7.48 -12.26 8.08
N GLU A 173 -7.00 -12.91 9.12
CA GLU A 173 -7.74 -13.26 10.31
C GLU A 173 -7.45 -12.27 11.41
N VAL A 174 -8.50 -11.71 12.00
CA VAL A 174 -8.38 -10.74 13.08
C VAL A 174 -8.28 -11.46 14.42
N LEU A 175 -7.20 -11.23 15.14
CA LEU A 175 -6.92 -11.83 16.43
C LEU A 175 -7.19 -10.89 17.62
N SER A 176 -7.19 -9.57 17.39
CA SER A 176 -7.49 -8.51 18.36
C SER A 176 -8.09 -7.32 17.58
N PRO A 177 -8.92 -6.45 18.22
CA PRO A 177 -9.29 -6.43 19.64
C PRO A 177 -10.36 -7.47 20.00
N PHE A 178 -10.39 -7.87 21.28
CA PHE A 178 -11.40 -8.78 21.84
C PHE A 178 -12.70 -8.05 22.21
N GLU A 179 -12.57 -6.77 22.55
CA GLU A 179 -13.65 -5.90 22.97
C GLU A 179 -13.52 -4.56 22.27
N LYS A 180 -14.60 -3.81 22.19
CA LYS A 180 -14.61 -2.47 21.64
C LYS A 180 -13.68 -1.56 22.45
N GLY A 181 -12.65 -1.06 21.79
CA GLY A 181 -11.64 -0.20 22.37
C GLY A 181 -11.87 1.30 22.09
N THR A 182 -10.78 2.04 22.21
CA THR A 182 -10.71 3.47 21.91
C THR A 182 -9.70 3.79 20.82
N GLY A 183 -9.00 2.75 20.30
CA GLY A 183 -7.98 2.87 19.26
C GLY A 183 -6.59 3.17 19.80
N GLU A 184 -6.34 2.94 21.08
CA GLU A 184 -5.03 3.03 21.72
C GLU A 184 -4.19 1.76 21.42
N ASN A 185 -2.90 1.73 21.80
CA ASN A 185 -1.99 0.61 21.57
C ASN A 185 -2.57 -0.74 22.04
N LYS A 186 -3.14 -0.78 23.25
CA LYS A 186 -3.78 -1.99 23.82
C LYS A 186 -4.96 -2.53 22.99
N ASP A 187 -5.56 -1.70 22.17
CA ASP A 187 -6.71 -2.02 21.31
C ASP A 187 -6.26 -2.27 19.86
N SER A 188 -4.96 -2.42 19.61
CA SER A 188 -4.40 -2.58 18.27
C SER A 188 -5.05 -3.75 17.52
N LEU A 189 -5.30 -3.51 16.24
CA LEU A 189 -5.74 -4.53 15.30
C LEU A 189 -4.60 -5.52 15.05
N VAL A 190 -4.74 -6.74 15.56
CA VAL A 190 -3.78 -7.81 15.31
C VAL A 190 -4.28 -8.68 14.18
N LEU A 191 -3.46 -8.82 13.14
CA LEU A 191 -3.79 -9.57 11.95
C LEU A 191 -2.87 -10.77 11.75
N ALA A 192 -3.45 -11.91 11.43
CA ALA A 192 -2.71 -13.08 10.99
C ALA A 192 -3.05 -13.40 9.54
N THR A 193 -2.03 -13.76 8.75
CA THR A 193 -2.23 -14.20 7.37
C THR A 193 -1.16 -15.21 6.94
N VAL A 194 -1.43 -15.91 5.85
CA VAL A 194 -0.50 -16.89 5.27
C VAL A 194 -0.32 -16.59 3.79
N ILE A 195 0.93 -16.44 3.36
CA ILE A 195 1.30 -16.25 1.97
C ILE A 195 2.37 -17.26 1.60
N LYS A 196 2.11 -18.13 0.62
CA LYS A 196 3.06 -19.16 0.16
C LYS A 196 3.71 -19.92 1.33
N GLU A 197 2.89 -20.42 2.26
CA GLU A 197 3.31 -21.18 3.44
C GLU A 197 4.02 -20.38 4.53
N VAL A 198 4.33 -19.09 4.28
CA VAL A 198 4.88 -18.17 5.31
C VAL A 198 3.72 -17.57 6.09
N ARG A 199 3.79 -17.69 7.42
CA ARG A 199 2.84 -17.08 8.34
C ARG A 199 3.33 -15.69 8.75
N PHE A 200 2.44 -14.73 8.67
CA PHE A 200 2.67 -13.36 9.15
C PHE A 200 1.73 -13.09 10.32
N LEU A 201 2.27 -12.50 11.36
CA LEU A 201 1.55 -11.94 12.48
C LEU A 201 1.93 -10.47 12.57
N LEU A 202 0.94 -9.60 12.43
CA LEU A 202 1.08 -8.16 12.47
C LEU A 202 0.41 -7.68 13.74
N MET A 203 1.18 -7.14 14.66
CA MET A 203 0.71 -6.88 16.03
C MET A 203 0.35 -5.41 16.26
N GLY A 204 0.76 -4.50 15.35
CA GLY A 204 0.79 -3.09 15.68
C GLY A 204 1.62 -2.91 16.97
N ASP A 205 1.20 -2.02 17.81
CA ASP A 205 1.84 -1.73 19.11
C ASP A 205 1.10 -2.37 20.29
N LEU A 206 0.49 -3.56 20.07
CA LEU A 206 -0.20 -4.27 21.14
C LEU A 206 0.75 -4.60 22.28
N GLU A 207 0.46 -4.09 23.47
CA GLU A 207 1.18 -4.31 24.73
C GLU A 207 0.60 -5.50 25.52
#